data_f68633817ddef56da281cf8627f76cbf
#
_entry.id   f68633817ddef56da281cf8627f76cbf
#
_cell.length_a   1.000
_cell.length_b   1.000
_cell.length_c   1.000
_cell.angle_alpha   90.00
_cell.angle_beta   90.00
_cell.angle_gamma   90.00
#
_symmetry.space_group_name_H-M   'P 1'
#
loop_
_entity.id
_entity.type
_entity.pdbx_description
1 polymer ?
#
loop_
_entity_poly.entity_id
_entity_poly.type
_entity_poly.pdbx_seq_one_letter_code
_entity_poly.pdbx_strand_id
1 'polypeptide(L)'
;ADLLRESTAIPGNDHRLGAAEAPPAIISIFLGEQLEDVIDQLCSTGEAAHSKKGEVLQTGVATLPDFVKDATDRNRTSPFAFTGNKFEFRMVGSSDSVSSPNVVLNTIVAEAFKEAADELENSDDFDSAVHDIIKRLFAEHRRIIFSGNGYSEEWVKEAERRGLPNLKAGIDSVEAIRPEKAIKLFEEFGVYTRTELESRAEIEYEAYSKTVNIEAKTMIDMASKQIIPAVVKYTTQLASSLTAVRTACEEADVSVQKELLLETSDKLSEMKVALAALKDILAKASAIKDNKEKAFAYLHEVCPAMVALRKPADELEMLVDKELWPFPSYGDLVFEV
;
A
#
# COMPACT_ATOMS: atom_id res chain seq x y z
N ALA A 1 16.58 2.95 -0.74
CA ALA A 1 15.19 2.71 -0.28
C ALA A 1 14.23 3.69 -0.95
N ASP A 2 14.51 4.99 -0.92
CA ASP A 2 13.59 6.05 -1.38
C ASP A 2 13.23 5.92 -2.86
N LEU A 3 14.21 5.70 -3.73
CA LEU A 3 13.99 5.45 -5.17
C LEU A 3 13.18 4.18 -5.44
N LEU A 4 13.34 3.13 -4.62
CA LEU A 4 12.52 1.92 -4.75
C LEU A 4 11.06 2.17 -4.34
N ARG A 5 10.82 3.01 -3.33
CA ARG A 5 9.46 3.39 -2.94
C ARG A 5 8.82 4.29 -4.01
N GLU A 6 9.56 5.24 -4.54
CA GLU A 6 9.11 6.11 -5.62
C GLU A 6 8.75 5.29 -6.87
N SER A 7 9.58 4.33 -7.27
CA SER A 7 9.32 3.50 -8.45
C SER A 7 8.01 2.70 -8.42
N THR A 8 7.29 2.72 -7.30
CA THR A 8 5.98 2.09 -7.10
C THR A 8 4.91 3.11 -6.67
N ALA A 9 5.11 4.39 -6.98
CA ALA A 9 4.29 5.52 -6.53
C ALA A 9 3.01 5.69 -7.36
N ILE A 10 2.10 4.70 -7.33
CA ILE A 10 0.79 4.81 -7.97
C ILE A 10 -0.34 4.87 -6.92
N PRO A 11 -1.46 5.58 -7.21
CA PRO A 11 -2.58 5.69 -6.27
C PRO A 11 -3.13 4.34 -5.79
N GLY A 12 -3.17 3.32 -6.65
CA GLY A 12 -3.61 1.98 -6.30
C GLY A 12 -2.75 1.32 -5.20
N ASN A 13 -1.46 1.64 -5.11
CA ASN A 13 -0.59 1.16 -4.05
C ASN A 13 -0.86 1.83 -2.70
N ASP A 14 -1.39 3.04 -2.66
CA ASP A 14 -1.74 3.73 -1.42
C ASP A 14 -2.85 3.00 -0.65
N HIS A 15 -3.73 2.31 -1.37
CA HIS A 15 -4.78 1.47 -0.78
C HIS A 15 -4.28 0.07 -0.40
N ARG A 16 -3.20 -0.42 -1.03
CA ARG A 16 -2.67 -1.78 -0.83
C ARG A 16 -1.61 -1.84 0.26
N LEU A 17 -0.65 -0.92 0.27
CA LEU A 17 0.47 -0.93 1.21
C LEU A 17 0.00 -0.57 2.63
N GLY A 18 0.30 -1.44 3.59
CA GLY A 18 -0.13 -1.31 4.97
C GLY A 18 -1.58 -1.72 5.24
N ALA A 19 -2.26 -2.30 4.24
CA ALA A 19 -3.57 -2.94 4.37
C ALA A 19 -3.41 -4.47 4.53
N ALA A 20 -4.50 -5.22 4.36
CA ALA A 20 -4.50 -6.67 4.58
C ALA A 20 -3.63 -7.47 3.58
N GLU A 21 -3.37 -6.93 2.38
CA GLU A 21 -2.71 -7.64 1.30
C GLU A 21 -1.20 -7.41 1.20
N ALA A 22 -0.69 -6.33 1.81
CA ALA A 22 0.72 -5.98 1.71
C ALA A 22 1.24 -5.32 2.99
N PRO A 23 2.52 -5.55 3.34
CA PRO A 23 3.15 -4.87 4.47
C PRO A 23 3.18 -3.34 4.25
N PRO A 24 3.45 -2.54 5.32
CA PRO A 24 3.63 -1.10 5.23
C PRO A 24 4.67 -0.68 4.19
N ALA A 25 4.58 0.58 3.76
CA ALA A 25 5.49 1.18 2.77
C ALA A 25 6.90 1.45 3.33
N ILE A 26 7.48 0.47 4.01
CA ILE A 26 8.81 0.50 4.61
C ILE A 26 9.71 -0.44 3.83
N ILE A 27 10.75 0.09 3.19
CA ILE A 27 11.72 -0.75 2.49
C ILE A 27 12.66 -1.39 3.52
N SER A 28 12.50 -2.70 3.68
CA SER A 28 13.40 -3.57 4.47
C SER A 28 13.75 -4.80 3.65
N ILE A 29 14.83 -5.48 4.03
CA ILE A 29 15.31 -6.69 3.36
C ILE A 29 15.14 -7.87 4.31
N PHE A 30 14.41 -8.88 3.86
CA PHE A 30 14.33 -10.18 4.53
C PHE A 30 15.42 -11.09 4.01
N LEU A 31 16.26 -11.63 4.89
CA LEU A 31 17.31 -12.57 4.56
C LEU A 31 17.03 -14.00 5.06
N GLY A 32 16.21 -14.11 6.09
CA GLY A 32 15.95 -15.34 6.83
C GLY A 32 16.98 -15.62 7.91
N GLU A 33 16.58 -16.41 8.89
CA GLU A 33 17.35 -16.68 10.11
C GLU A 33 18.75 -17.26 9.84
N GLN A 34 18.90 -18.04 8.77
CA GLN A 34 20.16 -18.68 8.41
C GLN A 34 21.20 -17.66 7.93
N LEU A 35 20.83 -16.78 6.99
CA LEU A 35 21.74 -15.75 6.50
C LEU A 35 21.99 -14.65 7.53
N GLU A 36 21.01 -14.28 8.33
CA GLU A 36 21.21 -13.33 9.42
C GLU A 36 22.23 -13.85 10.44
N ASP A 37 22.16 -15.12 10.81
CA ASP A 37 23.14 -15.74 11.70
C ASP A 37 24.56 -15.70 11.12
N VAL A 38 24.72 -16.01 9.84
CA VAL A 38 26.02 -15.91 9.14
C VAL A 38 26.54 -14.47 9.14
N ILE A 39 25.68 -13.50 8.85
CA ILE A 39 26.03 -12.08 8.83
C ILE A 39 26.41 -11.59 10.24
N ASP A 40 25.67 -11.96 11.25
CA ASP A 40 25.95 -11.59 12.63
C ASP A 40 27.30 -12.15 13.09
N GLN A 41 27.67 -13.37 12.69
CA GLN A 41 29.00 -13.94 12.93
C GLN A 41 30.08 -13.13 12.18
N LEU A 42 29.91 -12.86 10.88
CA LEU A 42 30.86 -12.07 10.10
C LEU A 42 31.10 -10.68 10.71
N CYS A 43 30.03 -10.01 11.13
CA CYS A 43 30.13 -8.67 11.73
C CYS A 43 30.78 -8.68 13.12
N SER A 44 30.59 -9.74 13.91
CA SER A 44 31.08 -9.83 15.30
C SER A 44 32.48 -10.42 15.44
N THR A 45 32.75 -11.53 14.73
CA THR A 45 34.02 -12.30 14.88
C THR A 45 34.93 -12.17 13.66
N GLY A 46 34.40 -11.69 12.53
CA GLY A 46 35.10 -11.62 11.24
C GLY A 46 35.00 -12.90 10.42
N GLU A 47 34.51 -13.99 10.95
CA GLU A 47 34.35 -15.26 10.24
C GLU A 47 33.03 -15.94 10.59
N ALA A 48 32.40 -16.62 9.62
CA ALA A 48 31.24 -17.46 9.87
C ALA A 48 31.68 -18.92 10.12
N ALA A 49 31.71 -19.33 11.38
CA ALA A 49 32.16 -20.66 11.78
C ALA A 49 31.09 -21.75 11.60
N HIS A 50 29.81 -21.38 11.57
CA HIS A 50 28.68 -22.29 11.41
C HIS A 50 27.50 -21.61 10.71
N SER A 51 26.53 -22.42 10.27
CA SER A 51 25.26 -21.96 9.76
C SER A 51 24.13 -22.68 10.50
N LYS A 52 23.10 -21.93 10.93
CA LYS A 52 21.91 -22.53 11.53
C LYS A 52 21.28 -23.51 10.55
N LYS A 53 21.03 -24.74 10.99
CA LYS A 53 20.14 -25.65 10.26
C LYS A 53 18.71 -25.23 10.56
N GLY A 54 17.83 -25.32 9.57
CA GLY A 54 16.41 -24.99 9.76
C GLY A 54 15.84 -25.68 10.99
N GLU A 55 15.05 -24.96 11.76
CA GLU A 55 14.37 -25.44 12.95
C GLU A 55 13.46 -26.61 12.58
N VAL A 56 13.55 -27.73 13.30
CA VAL A 56 12.67 -28.87 13.09
C VAL A 56 11.38 -28.63 13.88
N LEU A 57 10.28 -28.48 13.18
CA LEU A 57 8.97 -28.43 13.79
C LEU A 57 8.54 -29.83 14.21
N GLN A 58 8.50 -30.04 15.52
CA GLN A 58 7.91 -31.24 16.12
C GLN A 58 6.42 -31.01 16.28
N THR A 59 5.64 -31.76 15.54
CA THR A 59 4.17 -31.63 15.56
C THR A 59 3.51 -32.15 16.85
N GLY A 60 4.26 -32.91 17.65
CA GLY A 60 3.73 -33.58 18.85
C GLY A 60 2.72 -34.69 18.56
N VAL A 61 2.48 -35.01 17.29
CA VAL A 61 1.56 -36.04 16.83
C VAL A 61 2.37 -37.20 16.26
N ALA A 62 2.27 -38.37 16.85
CA ALA A 62 3.08 -39.55 16.51
C ALA A 62 2.92 -40.04 15.03
N THR A 63 1.86 -39.65 14.36
CA THR A 63 1.54 -40.02 12.97
C THR A 63 2.01 -39.00 11.94
N LEU A 64 2.48 -37.82 12.36
CA LEU A 64 3.02 -36.78 11.47
C LEU A 64 4.53 -36.75 11.58
N PRO A 65 5.27 -36.81 10.46
CA PRO A 65 6.72 -36.70 10.47
C PRO A 65 7.15 -35.30 10.92
N ASP A 66 8.30 -35.24 11.55
CA ASP A 66 8.98 -33.97 11.78
C ASP A 66 9.36 -33.36 10.44
N PHE A 67 9.19 -32.04 10.29
CA PHE A 67 9.61 -31.34 9.07
C PHE A 67 10.41 -30.08 9.40
N VAL A 68 11.33 -29.78 8.53
CA VAL A 68 12.17 -28.58 8.66
C VAL A 68 11.35 -27.36 8.28
N LYS A 69 11.34 -26.37 9.20
CA LYS A 69 10.70 -25.06 8.94
C LYS A 69 11.37 -24.40 7.73
N ASP A 70 10.56 -23.91 6.81
CA ASP A 70 11.06 -23.15 5.69
C ASP A 70 11.61 -21.80 6.20
N ALA A 71 12.87 -21.54 5.91
CA ALA A 71 13.56 -20.31 6.31
C ALA A 71 13.33 -19.14 5.32
N THR A 72 12.56 -19.38 4.24
CA THR A 72 12.28 -18.37 3.22
C THR A 72 10.99 -17.60 3.53
N ASP A 73 10.91 -16.33 3.10
CA ASP A 73 9.68 -15.53 3.23
C ASP A 73 8.68 -15.87 2.12
N ARG A 74 8.02 -17.02 2.22
CA ARG A 74 6.94 -17.40 1.31
C ARG A 74 5.63 -16.66 1.61
N ASN A 75 5.47 -16.17 2.83
CA ASN A 75 4.23 -15.52 3.28
C ASN A 75 4.13 -14.05 2.87
N ARG A 76 5.11 -13.54 2.11
CA ARG A 76 5.16 -12.13 1.64
C ARG A 76 5.11 -11.11 2.77
N THR A 77 5.78 -11.39 3.88
CA THR A 77 5.85 -10.51 5.05
C THR A 77 6.85 -9.37 4.90
N SER A 78 7.65 -9.38 3.82
CA SER A 78 8.63 -8.34 3.51
C SER A 78 8.48 -7.83 2.07
N PRO A 79 8.68 -6.53 1.85
CA PRO A 79 8.63 -5.93 0.50
C PRO A 79 9.82 -6.32 -0.38
N PHE A 80 10.95 -6.74 0.20
CA PHE A 80 12.14 -7.17 -0.53
C PHE A 80 12.78 -8.36 0.20
N ALA A 81 12.68 -9.56 -0.39
CA ALA A 81 13.02 -10.80 0.29
C ALA A 81 13.96 -11.69 -0.48
N PHE A 82 14.91 -12.31 0.22
CA PHE A 82 15.68 -13.43 -0.27
C PHE A 82 14.85 -14.72 -0.16
N THR A 83 14.69 -15.43 -1.28
CA THR A 83 13.84 -16.63 -1.39
C THR A 83 14.66 -17.91 -1.62
N GLY A 84 15.90 -17.92 -1.13
CA GLY A 84 16.81 -19.07 -1.19
C GLY A 84 17.84 -18.99 -2.32
N ASN A 85 17.50 -18.48 -3.49
CA ASN A 85 18.43 -18.33 -4.63
C ASN A 85 18.28 -17.03 -5.40
N LYS A 86 17.35 -16.14 -4.99
CA LYS A 86 17.08 -14.86 -5.63
C LYS A 86 16.48 -13.88 -4.62
N PHE A 87 16.50 -12.61 -4.96
CA PHE A 87 15.71 -11.59 -4.28
C PHE A 87 14.44 -11.28 -5.06
N GLU A 88 13.36 -11.03 -4.35
CA GLU A 88 12.07 -10.60 -4.91
C GLU A 88 11.68 -9.25 -4.34
N PHE A 89 11.47 -8.26 -5.21
CA PHE A 89 10.86 -6.99 -4.85
C PHE A 89 9.35 -7.09 -5.06
N ARG A 90 8.56 -6.96 -3.99
CA ARG A 90 7.14 -7.32 -3.95
C ARG A 90 6.22 -6.12 -3.78
N MET A 91 6.72 -4.91 -3.94
CA MET A 91 5.96 -3.68 -3.68
C MET A 91 5.19 -3.18 -4.91
N VAL A 92 5.47 -3.72 -6.09
CA VAL A 92 4.82 -3.31 -7.35
C VAL A 92 3.34 -3.71 -7.34
N GLY A 93 2.45 -2.75 -7.64
CA GLY A 93 1.01 -3.00 -7.77
C GLY A 93 0.65 -3.80 -9.02
N SER A 94 -0.48 -4.50 -9.01
CA SER A 94 -0.92 -5.34 -10.14
C SER A 94 -1.26 -4.55 -11.42
N SER A 95 -1.61 -3.28 -11.28
CA SER A 95 -1.91 -2.37 -12.39
C SER A 95 -0.74 -1.47 -12.79
N ASP A 96 0.42 -1.67 -12.15
CA ASP A 96 1.62 -0.88 -12.39
C ASP A 96 2.56 -1.55 -13.39
N SER A 97 3.40 -0.75 -14.05
CA SER A 97 4.46 -1.25 -14.92
C SER A 97 5.67 -1.64 -14.08
N VAL A 98 6.25 -2.81 -14.36
CA VAL A 98 7.52 -3.24 -13.76
C VAL A 98 8.74 -2.47 -14.31
N SER A 99 8.56 -1.55 -15.27
CA SER A 99 9.67 -0.83 -15.91
C SER A 99 10.40 0.09 -14.92
N SER A 100 9.67 0.91 -14.15
CA SER A 100 10.29 1.83 -13.18
C SER A 100 11.06 1.10 -12.07
N PRO A 101 10.47 0.10 -11.38
CA PRO A 101 11.24 -0.70 -10.42
C PRO A 101 12.47 -1.38 -11.02
N ASN A 102 12.37 -1.91 -12.24
CA ASN A 102 13.51 -2.55 -12.91
C ASN A 102 14.63 -1.55 -13.25
N VAL A 103 14.28 -0.36 -13.73
CA VAL A 103 15.27 0.70 -13.99
C VAL A 103 15.98 1.08 -12.70
N VAL A 104 15.24 1.35 -11.64
CA VAL A 104 15.82 1.73 -10.35
C VAL A 104 16.71 0.61 -9.80
N LEU A 105 16.20 -0.65 -9.75
CA LEU A 105 16.98 -1.79 -9.24
C LEU A 105 18.28 -1.98 -10.01
N ASN A 106 18.22 -1.98 -11.35
CA ASN A 106 19.44 -2.15 -12.16
C ASN A 106 20.45 -1.02 -11.93
N THR A 107 19.98 0.22 -11.82
CA THR A 107 20.87 1.37 -11.62
C THR A 107 21.54 1.37 -10.25
N ILE A 108 20.77 1.13 -9.17
CA ILE A 108 21.34 1.07 -7.80
C ILE A 108 22.29 -0.13 -7.60
N VAL A 109 22.00 -1.26 -8.27
CA VAL A 109 22.88 -2.43 -8.24
C VAL A 109 24.16 -2.18 -9.05
N ALA A 110 24.05 -1.50 -10.22
CA ALA A 110 25.20 -1.12 -11.00
C ALA A 110 26.15 -0.20 -10.21
N GLU A 111 25.60 0.78 -9.47
CA GLU A 111 26.39 1.65 -8.59
C GLU A 111 27.09 0.85 -7.48
N ALA A 112 26.36 -0.03 -6.79
CA ALA A 112 26.96 -0.85 -5.75
C ALA A 112 28.08 -1.77 -6.27
N PHE A 113 27.92 -2.32 -7.46
CA PHE A 113 28.98 -3.12 -8.11
C PHE A 113 30.16 -2.27 -8.55
N LYS A 114 29.93 -1.05 -9.06
CA LYS A 114 31.00 -0.12 -9.41
C LYS A 114 31.82 0.25 -8.17
N GLU A 115 31.16 0.67 -7.08
CA GLU A 115 31.85 0.99 -5.82
C GLU A 115 32.70 -0.19 -5.32
N ALA A 116 32.15 -1.42 -5.35
CA ALA A 116 32.88 -2.62 -4.96
C ALA A 116 34.04 -2.92 -5.91
N ALA A 117 33.86 -2.78 -7.23
CA ALA A 117 34.92 -2.99 -8.22
C ALA A 117 36.06 -1.99 -8.05
N ASP A 118 35.76 -0.70 -7.88
CA ASP A 118 36.76 0.35 -7.66
C ASP A 118 37.64 0.06 -6.40
N GLU A 119 37.03 -0.51 -5.36
CA GLU A 119 37.76 -0.89 -4.14
C GLU A 119 38.61 -2.16 -4.35
N LEU A 120 38.06 -3.17 -5.04
CA LEU A 120 38.74 -4.45 -5.32
C LEU A 120 39.91 -4.30 -6.27
N GLU A 121 39.81 -3.45 -7.31
CA GLU A 121 40.86 -3.18 -8.27
C GLU A 121 42.13 -2.54 -7.63
N ASN A 122 41.94 -1.84 -6.51
CA ASN A 122 43.00 -1.20 -5.76
C ASN A 122 43.57 -2.05 -4.61
N SER A 123 43.14 -3.33 -4.46
CA SER A 123 43.55 -4.22 -3.39
C SER A 123 44.64 -5.20 -3.87
N ASP A 124 45.66 -5.41 -3.02
CA ASP A 124 46.72 -6.42 -3.25
C ASP A 124 46.26 -7.85 -2.89
N ASP A 125 45.22 -7.98 -2.05
CA ASP A 125 44.61 -9.25 -1.62
C ASP A 125 43.11 -9.23 -1.88
N PHE A 126 42.71 -9.82 -3.01
CA PHE A 126 41.34 -9.82 -3.48
C PHE A 126 40.38 -10.49 -2.48
N ASP A 127 40.72 -11.65 -1.94
CA ASP A 127 39.84 -12.41 -1.05
C ASP A 127 39.61 -11.69 0.28
N SER A 128 40.65 -11.13 0.86
CA SER A 128 40.54 -10.29 2.06
C SER A 128 39.70 -9.04 1.80
N ALA A 129 39.88 -8.37 0.66
CA ALA A 129 39.13 -7.18 0.30
C ALA A 129 37.63 -7.47 0.10
N VAL A 130 37.28 -8.57 -0.55
CA VAL A 130 35.90 -9.02 -0.68
C VAL A 130 35.27 -9.24 0.70
N HIS A 131 35.99 -9.90 1.60
CA HIS A 131 35.51 -10.16 2.96
C HIS A 131 35.28 -8.85 3.73
N ASP A 132 36.20 -7.92 3.66
CA ASP A 132 36.10 -6.62 4.33
C ASP A 132 34.95 -5.77 3.79
N ILE A 133 34.76 -5.73 2.46
CA ILE A 133 33.62 -5.06 1.82
C ILE A 133 32.28 -5.64 2.33
N ILE A 134 32.14 -6.96 2.32
CA ILE A 134 30.92 -7.63 2.81
C ILE A 134 30.66 -7.26 4.27
N LYS A 135 31.66 -7.41 5.13
CA LYS A 135 31.57 -7.09 6.55
C LYS A 135 31.16 -5.63 6.78
N ARG A 136 31.81 -4.69 6.08
CA ARG A 136 31.51 -3.26 6.17
C ARG A 136 30.09 -2.95 5.72
N LEU A 137 29.66 -3.42 4.54
CA LEU A 137 28.32 -3.15 4.02
C LEU A 137 27.20 -3.68 4.92
N PHE A 138 27.35 -4.89 5.46
CA PHE A 138 26.38 -5.42 6.41
C PHE A 138 26.35 -4.68 7.74
N ALA A 139 27.51 -4.23 8.25
CA ALA A 139 27.56 -3.42 9.47
C ALA A 139 26.89 -2.05 9.27
N GLU A 140 27.20 -1.34 8.18
CA GLU A 140 26.65 -0.02 7.86
C GLU A 140 25.15 -0.04 7.59
N HIS A 141 24.66 -1.11 6.95
CA HIS A 141 23.27 -1.22 6.50
C HIS A 141 22.42 -2.19 7.35
N ARG A 142 22.91 -2.64 8.51
CA ARG A 142 22.19 -3.57 9.39
C ARG A 142 20.76 -3.12 9.71
N ARG A 143 20.50 -1.81 9.75
CA ARG A 143 19.20 -1.23 10.07
C ARG A 143 18.08 -1.62 9.10
N ILE A 144 18.40 -1.95 7.83
CA ILE A 144 17.39 -2.32 6.83
C ILE A 144 17.06 -3.83 6.85
N ILE A 145 17.86 -4.65 7.53
CA ILE A 145 17.68 -6.10 7.60
C ILE A 145 16.62 -6.41 8.66
N PHE A 146 15.56 -7.08 8.25
CA PHE A 146 14.47 -7.50 9.12
C PHE A 146 13.85 -8.79 8.62
N SER A 147 14.03 -9.89 9.35
CA SER A 147 13.49 -11.22 9.00
C SER A 147 12.27 -11.61 9.84
N GLY A 148 11.53 -10.62 10.34
CA GLY A 148 10.30 -10.80 11.09
C GLY A 148 9.03 -10.57 10.25
N ASN A 149 7.88 -10.52 10.95
CA ASN A 149 6.59 -10.23 10.33
C ASN A 149 6.45 -8.72 10.01
N GLY A 150 6.56 -8.36 8.73
CA GLY A 150 6.42 -6.99 8.25
C GLY A 150 5.02 -6.39 8.40
N TYR A 151 3.98 -7.20 8.67
CA TYR A 151 2.61 -6.71 8.89
C TYR A 151 2.35 -6.21 10.32
N SER A 152 3.27 -6.47 11.26
CA SER A 152 3.04 -6.17 12.67
C SER A 152 3.20 -4.67 12.97
N GLU A 153 2.42 -4.16 13.92
CA GLU A 153 2.57 -2.78 14.40
C GLU A 153 3.91 -2.55 15.14
N GLU A 154 4.45 -3.61 15.74
CA GLU A 154 5.76 -3.59 16.37
C GLU A 154 6.86 -3.29 15.35
N TRP A 155 6.73 -3.84 14.14
CA TRP A 155 7.66 -3.53 13.06
C TRP A 155 7.60 -2.05 12.65
N VAL A 156 6.42 -1.46 12.54
CA VAL A 156 6.28 -0.04 12.20
C VAL A 156 7.03 0.84 13.22
N LYS A 157 6.87 0.56 14.52
CA LYS A 157 7.55 1.28 15.60
C LYS A 157 9.07 1.05 15.57
N GLU A 158 9.48 -0.18 15.33
CA GLU A 158 10.91 -0.54 15.24
C GLU A 158 11.57 0.10 14.01
N ALA A 159 10.89 0.14 12.88
CA ALA A 159 11.35 0.80 11.66
C ALA A 159 11.54 2.31 11.88
N GLU A 160 10.61 2.96 12.56
CA GLU A 160 10.74 4.36 12.96
C GLU A 160 11.95 4.58 13.86
N ARG A 161 12.16 3.72 14.87
CA ARG A 161 13.33 3.75 15.75
C ARG A 161 14.65 3.59 14.97
N ARG A 162 14.65 2.77 13.91
CA ARG A 162 15.80 2.58 13.02
C ARG A 162 15.98 3.72 12.01
N GLY A 163 15.09 4.70 11.98
CA GLY A 163 15.09 5.80 11.01
C GLY A 163 14.77 5.35 9.58
N LEU A 164 13.94 4.31 9.43
CA LEU A 164 13.44 3.87 8.14
C LEU A 164 12.15 4.64 7.81
N PRO A 165 12.05 5.27 6.63
CA PRO A 165 10.85 6.00 6.24
C PRO A 165 9.68 5.05 5.97
N ASN A 166 8.47 5.50 6.35
CA ASN A 166 7.20 4.86 5.99
C ASN A 166 6.39 5.84 5.14
N LEU A 167 6.66 5.84 3.83
CA LEU A 167 6.02 6.73 2.87
C LEU A 167 4.71 6.08 2.38
N LYS A 168 3.63 6.29 3.15
CA LYS A 168 2.32 5.65 2.91
C LYS A 168 1.75 6.02 1.56
N ALA A 169 1.68 7.32 1.25
CA ALA A 169 1.23 7.78 -0.05
C ALA A 169 2.37 7.77 -1.08
N GLY A 170 2.06 7.34 -2.30
CA GLY A 170 3.02 7.32 -3.41
C GLY A 170 3.63 8.69 -3.66
N ILE A 171 2.83 9.73 -3.64
CA ILE A 171 3.30 11.09 -3.92
C ILE A 171 4.28 11.64 -2.88
N ASP A 172 4.31 11.09 -1.65
CA ASP A 172 5.32 11.46 -0.65
C ASP A 172 6.73 11.02 -1.08
N SER A 173 6.83 10.00 -1.95
CA SER A 173 8.10 9.46 -2.44
C SER A 173 8.60 10.09 -3.74
N VAL A 174 7.77 10.82 -4.48
CA VAL A 174 8.12 11.42 -5.78
C VAL A 174 9.34 12.35 -5.70
N GLU A 175 9.51 13.04 -4.58
CA GLU A 175 10.67 13.88 -4.37
C GLU A 175 12.00 13.10 -4.28
N ALA A 176 11.98 11.78 -4.18
CA ALA A 176 13.20 10.97 -4.08
C ALA A 176 14.08 11.01 -5.34
N ILE A 177 13.51 11.33 -6.52
CA ILE A 177 14.26 11.44 -7.78
C ILE A 177 14.89 12.81 -8.03
N ARG A 178 14.54 13.83 -7.23
CA ARG A 178 15.01 15.22 -7.43
C ARG A 178 16.33 15.59 -6.74
N PRO A 179 16.74 14.97 -5.60
CA PRO A 179 18.01 15.29 -4.95
C PRO A 179 19.20 15.05 -5.86
N GLU A 180 20.25 15.87 -5.70
CA GLU A 180 21.49 15.80 -6.47
C GLU A 180 22.10 14.39 -6.47
N LYS A 181 21.97 13.66 -5.37
CA LYS A 181 22.43 12.27 -5.26
C LYS A 181 21.73 11.35 -6.27
N ALA A 182 20.41 11.47 -6.42
CA ALA A 182 19.64 10.66 -7.36
C ALA A 182 19.96 11.06 -8.80
N ILE A 183 20.03 12.38 -9.08
CA ILE A 183 20.36 12.89 -10.41
C ILE A 183 21.72 12.37 -10.85
N LYS A 184 22.76 12.52 -10.03
CA LYS A 184 24.11 12.02 -10.35
C LYS A 184 24.12 10.53 -10.64
N LEU A 185 23.41 9.73 -9.82
CA LEU A 185 23.29 8.30 -10.03
C LEU A 185 22.77 7.97 -11.44
N PHE A 186 21.65 8.57 -11.84
CA PHE A 186 21.06 8.27 -13.14
C PHE A 186 21.85 8.84 -14.32
N GLU A 187 22.47 10.03 -14.17
CA GLU A 187 23.31 10.65 -15.20
C GLU A 187 24.61 9.86 -15.41
N GLU A 188 25.23 9.36 -14.34
CA GLU A 188 26.46 8.58 -14.39
C GLU A 188 26.32 7.30 -15.23
N PHE A 189 25.18 6.62 -15.08
CA PHE A 189 24.89 5.42 -15.87
C PHE A 189 24.18 5.71 -17.20
N GLY A 190 23.98 6.99 -17.55
CA GLY A 190 23.33 7.38 -18.80
C GLY A 190 21.86 6.94 -18.90
N VAL A 191 21.18 6.77 -17.76
CA VAL A 191 19.80 6.28 -17.67
C VAL A 191 18.82 7.43 -17.83
N TYR A 192 18.97 8.49 -17.04
CA TYR A 192 18.16 9.70 -17.10
C TYR A 192 19.00 10.95 -16.89
N THR A 193 18.67 12.01 -17.60
CA THR A 193 19.15 13.36 -17.35
C THR A 193 18.34 14.05 -16.26
N ARG A 194 18.89 15.12 -15.66
CA ARG A 194 18.14 15.97 -14.71
C ARG A 194 16.79 16.40 -15.25
N THR A 195 16.73 16.87 -16.50
CA THR A 195 15.48 17.34 -17.11
C THR A 195 14.44 16.23 -17.23
N GLU A 196 14.87 15.00 -17.54
CA GLU A 196 13.97 13.85 -17.58
C GLU A 196 13.44 13.47 -16.21
N LEU A 197 14.27 13.50 -15.16
CA LEU A 197 13.85 13.24 -13.78
C LEU A 197 12.85 14.30 -13.28
N GLU A 198 13.12 15.58 -13.54
CA GLU A 198 12.21 16.67 -13.21
C GLU A 198 10.86 16.51 -13.92
N SER A 199 10.89 16.17 -15.22
CA SER A 199 9.68 15.92 -16.01
C SER A 199 8.89 14.71 -15.48
N ARG A 200 9.57 13.64 -15.07
CA ARG A 200 8.93 12.45 -14.47
C ARG A 200 8.21 12.79 -13.17
N ALA A 201 8.84 13.53 -12.28
CA ALA A 201 8.20 13.98 -11.05
C ALA A 201 6.92 14.78 -11.31
N GLU A 202 6.95 15.70 -12.28
CA GLU A 202 5.75 16.47 -12.68
C GLU A 202 4.64 15.57 -13.24
N ILE A 203 5.02 14.57 -14.07
CA ILE A 203 4.07 13.61 -14.64
C ILE A 203 3.42 12.74 -13.53
N GLU A 204 4.17 12.33 -12.53
CA GLU A 204 3.65 11.52 -11.42
C GLU A 204 2.65 12.31 -10.57
N TYR A 205 2.94 13.55 -10.21
CA TYR A 205 1.99 14.43 -9.53
C TYR A 205 0.72 14.66 -10.35
N GLU A 206 0.87 14.90 -11.66
CA GLU A 206 -0.28 15.06 -12.54
C GLU A 206 -1.09 13.76 -12.66
N ALA A 207 -0.44 12.61 -12.82
CA ALA A 207 -1.08 11.30 -12.93
C ALA A 207 -1.87 10.95 -11.66
N TYR A 208 -1.28 11.19 -10.48
CA TYR A 208 -1.96 11.02 -9.20
C TYR A 208 -3.25 11.84 -9.13
N SER A 209 -3.13 13.14 -9.40
CA SER A 209 -4.28 14.05 -9.37
C SER A 209 -5.37 13.64 -10.35
N LYS A 210 -5.00 13.21 -11.56
CA LYS A 210 -5.96 12.74 -12.59
C LYS A 210 -6.69 11.47 -12.14
N THR A 211 -5.97 10.51 -11.58
CA THR A 211 -6.55 9.25 -11.12
C THR A 211 -7.55 9.49 -10.00
N VAL A 212 -7.15 10.17 -8.93
CA VAL A 212 -8.05 10.48 -7.80
C VAL A 212 -9.23 11.36 -8.23
N ASN A 213 -9.03 12.28 -9.20
CA ASN A 213 -10.14 13.07 -9.78
C ASN A 213 -11.18 12.21 -10.49
N ILE A 214 -10.74 11.17 -11.23
CA ILE A 214 -11.66 10.23 -11.89
C ILE A 214 -12.43 9.44 -10.83
N GLU A 215 -11.74 8.92 -9.82
CA GLU A 215 -12.37 8.17 -8.73
C GLU A 215 -13.39 9.02 -7.97
N ALA A 216 -13.05 10.25 -7.58
CA ALA A 216 -13.96 11.17 -6.90
C ALA A 216 -15.20 11.51 -7.75
N LYS A 217 -15.02 11.76 -9.04
CA LYS A 217 -16.15 12.01 -9.97
C LYS A 217 -17.04 10.79 -10.13
N THR A 218 -16.46 9.59 -10.19
CA THR A 218 -17.21 8.34 -10.25
C THR A 218 -18.03 8.14 -8.97
N MET A 219 -17.45 8.35 -7.78
CA MET A 219 -18.19 8.30 -6.53
C MET A 219 -19.32 9.31 -6.46
N ILE A 220 -19.11 10.55 -6.94
CA ILE A 220 -20.16 11.58 -7.04
C ILE A 220 -21.29 11.12 -7.97
N ASP A 221 -20.98 10.52 -9.10
CA ASP A 221 -21.96 10.02 -10.05
C ASP A 221 -22.77 8.86 -9.47
N MET A 222 -22.09 7.85 -8.90
CA MET A 222 -22.72 6.71 -8.23
C MET A 222 -23.64 7.16 -7.09
N ALA A 223 -23.15 8.02 -6.21
CA ALA A 223 -23.93 8.56 -5.11
C ALA A 223 -25.16 9.33 -5.59
N SER A 224 -24.98 10.22 -6.59
CA SER A 224 -26.05 11.12 -7.06
C SER A 224 -27.12 10.41 -7.89
N LYS A 225 -26.73 9.47 -8.75
CA LYS A 225 -27.62 8.87 -9.75
C LYS A 225 -28.10 7.47 -9.41
N GLN A 226 -27.43 6.78 -8.52
CA GLN A 226 -27.72 5.39 -8.22
C GLN A 226 -28.12 5.22 -6.76
N ILE A 227 -27.25 5.50 -5.78
CA ILE A 227 -27.51 5.23 -4.37
C ILE A 227 -28.66 6.10 -3.83
N ILE A 228 -28.57 7.43 -3.94
CA ILE A 228 -29.59 8.32 -3.42
C ILE A 228 -30.99 7.99 -3.99
N PRO A 229 -31.18 7.78 -5.31
CA PRO A 229 -32.48 7.36 -5.86
C PRO A 229 -32.99 6.01 -5.33
N ALA A 230 -32.09 5.04 -5.12
CA ALA A 230 -32.45 3.74 -4.55
C ALA A 230 -32.94 3.89 -3.11
N VAL A 231 -32.21 4.63 -2.28
CA VAL A 231 -32.58 4.91 -0.89
C VAL A 231 -33.90 5.66 -0.79
N VAL A 232 -34.15 6.65 -1.65
CA VAL A 232 -35.44 7.37 -1.70
C VAL A 232 -36.59 6.43 -2.06
N LYS A 233 -36.41 5.46 -2.96
CA LYS A 233 -37.42 4.44 -3.23
C LYS A 233 -37.68 3.58 -2.00
N TYR A 234 -36.62 3.14 -1.31
CA TYR A 234 -36.75 2.33 -0.11
C TYR A 234 -37.48 3.07 1.03
N THR A 235 -37.13 4.33 1.32
CA THR A 235 -37.83 5.14 2.33
C THR A 235 -39.32 5.30 1.98
N THR A 236 -39.65 5.43 0.67
CA THR A 236 -41.05 5.47 0.21
C THR A 236 -41.79 4.16 0.47
N GLN A 237 -41.14 3.01 0.25
CA GLN A 237 -41.71 1.70 0.58
C GLN A 237 -41.97 1.53 2.10
N LEU A 238 -41.00 1.92 2.92
CA LEU A 238 -41.11 1.89 4.39
C LEU A 238 -42.28 2.79 4.88
N ALA A 239 -42.36 4.03 4.37
CA ALA A 239 -43.42 4.97 4.73
C ALA A 239 -44.81 4.46 4.30
N SER A 240 -44.86 3.84 3.11
CA SER A 240 -46.11 3.23 2.60
C SER A 240 -46.53 2.02 3.46
N SER A 241 -45.59 1.15 3.80
CA SER A 241 -45.81 0.01 4.68
C SER A 241 -46.30 0.46 6.07
N LEU A 242 -45.64 1.45 6.67
CA LEU A 242 -46.02 2.02 7.97
C LEU A 242 -47.46 2.51 7.94
N THR A 243 -47.83 3.27 6.91
CA THR A 243 -49.18 3.81 6.76
C THR A 243 -50.21 2.72 6.50
N ALA A 244 -49.93 1.78 5.61
CA ALA A 244 -50.85 0.67 5.28
C ALA A 244 -51.17 -0.23 6.49
N VAL A 245 -50.11 -0.62 7.24
CA VAL A 245 -50.30 -1.47 8.42
C VAL A 245 -51.13 -0.74 9.49
N ARG A 246 -50.84 0.52 9.79
CA ARG A 246 -51.61 1.33 10.76
C ARG A 246 -53.06 1.54 10.32
N THR A 247 -53.28 1.70 9.02
CA THR A 247 -54.65 1.87 8.49
C THR A 247 -55.46 0.56 8.56
N ALA A 248 -54.77 -0.57 8.34
CA ALA A 248 -55.45 -1.90 8.38
C ALA A 248 -55.70 -2.40 9.81
N CYS A 249 -54.80 -2.07 10.77
CA CYS A 249 -54.91 -2.48 12.17
C CYS A 249 -54.20 -1.43 13.04
N GLU A 250 -55.00 -0.64 13.79
CA GLU A 250 -54.45 0.46 14.62
C GLU A 250 -53.53 -0.05 15.76
N GLU A 251 -53.82 -1.23 16.27
CA GLU A 251 -53.06 -1.85 17.35
C GLU A 251 -51.78 -2.56 16.88
N ALA A 252 -51.57 -2.68 15.57
CA ALA A 252 -50.38 -3.35 15.05
C ALA A 252 -49.10 -2.61 15.46
N ASP A 253 -48.09 -3.37 15.91
CA ASP A 253 -46.78 -2.82 16.17
C ASP A 253 -46.04 -2.52 14.85
N VAL A 254 -45.67 -1.28 14.67
CA VAL A 254 -44.93 -0.77 13.50
C VAL A 254 -43.60 -0.14 13.90
N SER A 255 -43.09 -0.51 15.08
CA SER A 255 -41.83 0.00 15.61
C SER A 255 -40.65 -0.25 14.65
N VAL A 256 -40.58 -1.45 14.06
CA VAL A 256 -39.51 -1.82 13.09
C VAL A 256 -39.56 -0.95 11.85
N GLN A 257 -40.72 -0.77 11.21
CA GLN A 257 -40.84 0.08 10.02
C GLN A 257 -40.48 1.53 10.33
N LYS A 258 -40.85 2.02 11.52
CA LYS A 258 -40.52 3.37 11.96
C LYS A 258 -39.02 3.56 12.20
N GLU A 259 -38.38 2.60 12.89
CA GLU A 259 -36.96 2.61 13.18
C GLU A 259 -36.16 2.60 11.90
N LEU A 260 -36.40 1.67 10.99
CA LEU A 260 -35.75 1.59 9.68
C LEU A 260 -35.93 2.87 8.84
N LEU A 261 -37.15 3.45 8.86
CA LEU A 261 -37.41 4.69 8.12
C LEU A 261 -36.62 5.85 8.68
N LEU A 262 -36.52 5.99 10.00
CA LEU A 262 -35.75 7.07 10.64
C LEU A 262 -34.25 6.89 10.35
N GLU A 263 -33.70 5.70 10.63
CA GLU A 263 -32.27 5.42 10.43
C GLU A 263 -31.84 5.61 8.97
N THR A 264 -32.63 5.08 8.01
CA THR A 264 -32.33 5.24 6.59
C THR A 264 -32.39 6.72 6.17
N SER A 265 -33.35 7.49 6.70
CA SER A 265 -33.51 8.92 6.39
C SER A 265 -32.34 9.74 6.95
N ASP A 266 -31.89 9.42 8.16
CA ASP A 266 -30.75 10.09 8.76
C ASP A 266 -29.46 9.82 7.99
N LYS A 267 -29.19 8.55 7.61
CA LYS A 267 -28.04 8.18 6.80
C LYS A 267 -28.08 8.80 5.40
N LEU A 268 -29.25 8.89 4.79
CA LEU A 268 -29.42 9.59 3.53
C LEU A 268 -29.07 11.08 3.65
N SER A 269 -29.41 11.71 4.75
CA SER A 269 -29.10 13.11 5.02
C SER A 269 -27.59 13.29 5.23
N GLU A 270 -26.93 12.44 6.00
CA GLU A 270 -25.47 12.40 6.19
C GLU A 270 -24.75 12.26 4.83
N MET A 271 -25.21 11.30 4.01
CA MET A 271 -24.66 11.08 2.67
C MET A 271 -24.80 12.31 1.77
N LYS A 272 -25.94 13.01 1.83
CA LYS A 272 -26.18 14.21 1.04
C LYS A 272 -25.24 15.35 1.42
N VAL A 273 -24.96 15.53 2.72
CA VAL A 273 -24.01 16.52 3.25
C VAL A 273 -22.59 16.18 2.78
N ALA A 274 -22.17 14.93 2.94
CA ALA A 274 -20.85 14.47 2.51
C ALA A 274 -20.65 14.61 0.99
N LEU A 275 -21.67 14.30 0.19
CA LEU A 275 -21.65 14.49 -1.26
C LEU A 275 -21.47 15.97 -1.67
N ALA A 276 -22.13 16.88 -0.97
CA ALA A 276 -21.97 18.32 -1.22
C ALA A 276 -20.56 18.79 -0.87
N ALA A 277 -20.02 18.33 0.27
CA ALA A 277 -18.66 18.63 0.69
C ALA A 277 -17.61 18.12 -0.30
N LEU A 278 -17.74 16.88 -0.78
CA LEU A 278 -16.83 16.31 -1.76
C LEU A 278 -16.84 17.11 -3.06
N LYS A 279 -18.02 17.52 -3.55
CA LYS A 279 -18.14 18.36 -4.76
C LYS A 279 -17.42 19.70 -4.63
N ASP A 280 -17.56 20.37 -3.49
CA ASP A 280 -16.93 21.66 -3.22
C ASP A 280 -15.39 21.53 -3.09
N ILE A 281 -14.93 20.55 -2.34
CA ILE A 281 -13.50 20.26 -2.17
C ILE A 281 -12.86 19.88 -3.50
N LEU A 282 -13.49 19.01 -4.28
CA LEU A 282 -13.00 18.60 -5.60
C LEU A 282 -12.88 19.78 -6.56
N ALA A 283 -13.86 20.70 -6.55
CA ALA A 283 -13.81 21.90 -7.38
C ALA A 283 -12.62 22.80 -7.01
N LYS A 284 -12.35 22.99 -5.70
CA LYS A 284 -11.20 23.76 -5.20
C LYS A 284 -9.87 23.11 -5.57
N ALA A 285 -9.71 21.83 -5.29
CA ALA A 285 -8.49 21.08 -5.62
C ALA A 285 -8.19 21.09 -7.13
N SER A 286 -9.24 20.92 -7.98
CA SER A 286 -9.09 20.94 -9.43
C SER A 286 -8.62 22.30 -9.98
N ALA A 287 -8.88 23.39 -9.28
CA ALA A 287 -8.48 24.74 -9.69
C ALA A 287 -7.02 25.08 -9.42
N ILE A 288 -6.31 24.29 -8.60
CA ILE A 288 -4.89 24.46 -8.31
C ILE A 288 -4.10 24.24 -9.60
N LYS A 289 -3.13 25.10 -9.89
CA LYS A 289 -2.35 25.05 -11.15
C LYS A 289 -1.06 24.25 -10.99
N ASP A 290 -0.38 24.42 -9.84
CA ASP A 290 0.84 23.69 -9.55
C ASP A 290 0.53 22.20 -9.35
N ASN A 291 1.27 21.31 -10.03
CA ASN A 291 0.98 19.87 -10.02
C ASN A 291 1.23 19.25 -8.65
N LYS A 292 2.30 19.66 -7.98
CA LYS A 292 2.65 19.16 -6.65
C LYS A 292 1.62 19.58 -5.61
N GLU A 293 1.32 20.88 -5.54
CA GLU A 293 0.30 21.40 -4.62
C GLU A 293 -1.07 20.74 -4.87
N LYS A 294 -1.42 20.59 -6.15
CA LYS A 294 -2.65 19.89 -6.54
C LYS A 294 -2.66 18.45 -6.03
N ALA A 295 -1.63 17.67 -6.28
CA ALA A 295 -1.55 16.28 -5.84
C ALA A 295 -1.69 16.14 -4.32
N PHE A 296 -1.04 17.01 -3.56
CA PHE A 296 -1.19 17.04 -2.10
C PHE A 296 -2.58 17.49 -1.64
N ALA A 297 -3.24 18.40 -2.34
CA ALA A 297 -4.64 18.75 -2.06
C ALA A 297 -5.57 17.56 -2.33
N TYR A 298 -5.31 16.79 -3.40
CA TYR A 298 -6.06 15.55 -3.63
C TYR A 298 -5.83 14.52 -2.52
N LEU A 299 -4.60 14.32 -2.08
CA LEU A 299 -4.30 13.38 -0.98
C LEU A 299 -4.94 13.82 0.35
N HIS A 300 -4.77 15.08 0.73
CA HIS A 300 -5.11 15.53 2.09
C HIS A 300 -6.53 16.06 2.25
N GLU A 301 -7.20 16.42 1.15
CA GLU A 301 -8.55 16.99 1.20
C GLU A 301 -9.55 16.12 0.44
N VAL A 302 -9.27 15.75 -0.83
CA VAL A 302 -10.22 14.99 -1.65
C VAL A 302 -10.37 13.56 -1.16
N CYS A 303 -9.27 12.83 -0.92
CA CYS A 303 -9.33 11.45 -0.43
C CYS A 303 -10.08 11.31 0.90
N PRO A 304 -9.84 12.15 1.93
CA PRO A 304 -10.65 12.12 3.14
C PRO A 304 -12.13 12.42 2.92
N ALA A 305 -12.47 13.33 2.00
CA ALA A 305 -13.84 13.62 1.65
C ALA A 305 -14.52 12.45 0.91
N MET A 306 -13.79 11.69 0.09
CA MET A 306 -14.26 10.45 -0.52
C MET A 306 -14.58 9.40 0.54
N VAL A 307 -13.71 9.22 1.54
CA VAL A 307 -13.95 8.31 2.68
C VAL A 307 -15.19 8.75 3.47
N ALA A 308 -15.36 10.04 3.72
CA ALA A 308 -16.52 10.58 4.41
C ALA A 308 -17.84 10.34 3.64
N LEU A 309 -17.82 10.38 2.30
CA LEU A 309 -18.98 10.05 1.47
C LEU A 309 -19.26 8.54 1.47
N ARG A 310 -18.23 7.72 1.44
CA ARG A 310 -18.36 6.25 1.41
C ARG A 310 -19.02 5.72 2.68
N LYS A 311 -18.66 6.25 3.85
CA LYS A 311 -19.14 5.73 5.13
C LYS A 311 -20.68 5.62 5.21
N PRO A 312 -21.48 6.69 5.03
CA PRO A 312 -22.95 6.55 5.06
C PRO A 312 -23.48 5.71 3.89
N ALA A 313 -22.78 5.58 2.76
CA ALA A 313 -23.17 4.71 1.68
C ALA A 313 -23.05 3.23 2.07
N ASP A 314 -21.95 2.82 2.69
CA ASP A 314 -21.73 1.46 3.20
C ASP A 314 -22.74 1.11 4.30
N GLU A 315 -23.10 2.07 5.17
CA GLU A 315 -24.15 1.89 6.19
C GLU A 315 -25.54 1.73 5.56
N LEU A 316 -25.85 2.50 4.51
CA LEU A 316 -27.12 2.38 3.77
C LEU A 316 -27.22 1.06 3.00
N GLU A 317 -26.12 0.50 2.50
CA GLU A 317 -26.12 -0.83 1.86
C GLU A 317 -26.64 -1.91 2.79
N MET A 318 -26.35 -1.81 4.08
CA MET A 318 -26.81 -2.79 5.09
C MET A 318 -28.28 -2.62 5.47
N LEU A 319 -28.90 -1.48 5.18
CA LEU A 319 -30.28 -1.16 5.53
C LEU A 319 -31.26 -1.32 4.36
N VAL A 320 -30.81 -0.98 3.15
CA VAL A 320 -31.67 -0.94 1.94
C VAL A 320 -31.91 -2.35 1.42
N ASP A 321 -33.14 -2.59 0.98
CA ASP A 321 -33.53 -3.84 0.32
C ASP A 321 -32.58 -4.19 -0.83
N LYS A 322 -32.09 -5.43 -0.85
CA LYS A 322 -31.17 -5.94 -1.87
C LYS A 322 -31.70 -5.72 -3.30
N GLU A 323 -33.01 -5.86 -3.52
CA GLU A 323 -33.63 -5.65 -4.84
C GLU A 323 -33.56 -4.19 -5.32
N LEU A 324 -33.45 -3.25 -4.39
CA LEU A 324 -33.33 -1.81 -4.67
C LEU A 324 -31.88 -1.32 -4.70
N TRP A 325 -30.98 -2.05 -4.05
CA TRP A 325 -29.57 -1.65 -4.00
C TRP A 325 -28.94 -1.74 -5.40
N PRO A 326 -28.28 -0.69 -5.90
CA PRO A 326 -27.87 -0.62 -7.30
C PRO A 326 -26.61 -1.38 -7.66
N PHE A 327 -25.97 -2.04 -6.69
CA PHE A 327 -24.70 -2.74 -6.89
C PHE A 327 -24.83 -4.21 -6.47
N PRO A 328 -24.05 -5.12 -7.11
CA PRO A 328 -24.00 -6.51 -6.71
C PRO A 328 -23.40 -6.66 -5.32
N SER A 329 -23.97 -7.54 -4.50
CA SER A 329 -23.38 -7.95 -3.23
C SER A 329 -22.22 -8.93 -3.45
N TYR A 330 -21.41 -9.18 -2.41
CA TYR A 330 -20.39 -10.23 -2.48
C TYR A 330 -20.98 -11.61 -2.80
N GLY A 331 -22.18 -11.89 -2.31
CA GLY A 331 -22.90 -13.11 -2.67
C GLY A 331 -23.18 -13.22 -4.17
N ASP A 332 -23.60 -12.13 -4.80
CA ASP A 332 -23.84 -12.09 -6.24
C ASP A 332 -22.53 -12.30 -7.01
N LEU A 333 -21.44 -11.63 -6.61
CA LEU A 333 -20.14 -11.73 -7.29
C LEU A 333 -19.48 -13.10 -7.16
N VAL A 334 -19.72 -13.84 -6.08
CA VAL A 334 -19.07 -15.13 -5.81
C VAL A 334 -19.88 -16.31 -6.33
N PHE A 335 -21.21 -16.20 -6.35
CA PHE A 335 -22.12 -17.33 -6.62
C PHE A 335 -22.95 -17.19 -7.90
N GLU A 336 -23.00 -16.04 -8.53
CA GLU A 336 -23.58 -15.90 -9.89
C GLU A 336 -22.51 -16.33 -10.92
N VAL A 337 -22.80 -17.46 -11.57
CA VAL A 337 -22.04 -18.01 -12.70
C VAL A 337 -22.74 -17.63 -14.00
#